data_14c41174d12e91a5fa454c2bbbdaad1b
#
_entry.id   14c41174d12e91a5fa454c2bbbdaad1b
#
_cell.length_a   1.000
_cell.length_b   1.000
_cell.length_c   1.000
_cell.angle_alpha   90.00
_cell.angle_beta   90.00
_cell.angle_gamma   90.00
#
_symmetry.space_group_name_H-M   'P 1'
#
loop_
_entity.id
_entity.type
_entity.pdbx_description
1 polymer ?
#
loop_
_entity_poly.entity_id
_entity_poly.type
_entity_poly.pdbx_seq_one_letter_code
_entity_poly.pdbx_strand_id
1 'polypeptide(L)'
;QTNADGSIEGRLAESWTVNDASDAVTFKLHEDAVWSDGEPVTAEDVVFSYQMYSDPSVEAKSRYHLEYIAGVDDSGAELSEDSIEVTADSDYEVTFKLKEAMYPDTFLQDIDTVFIIPKHIFEGKTAEEINAPDLWANPVGSGPFIYDSEINGERMEFTKNENYYLGTPNIDRLIIRVVPSANVLSGLMNGELDLIGFGSVLTDDWETAKSQDNMVTESVPTTSYTTLIFNTQKEYLTQEVRQALNMAINRDVLVNGLLMGEGTPIMTPIAPVSSYYNDKVQVQYDPEKAKEMLAEAGFPAGQTLKFFISSGSSITERCAALIVQDFANVGVNVEIEQMDFATLMSRMLDGEHDLGIIGSGGTLDPSESREMIYPESSCNFCQLQDTELSDLIDKGNAELTFEARKPYFDEYQEKVVEKAAMGYLYTKNLLTAYNKSMKNLN
;
A
#
# COMPACT_ATOMS: atom_id res chain seq x y z
N GLN A 1 14.41 6.38 -0.18
CA GLN A 1 13.77 5.06 -0.07
C GLN A 1 13.35 4.80 1.35
N THR A 2 12.14 4.31 1.54
CA THR A 2 11.60 3.86 2.84
C THR A 2 11.95 2.38 3.06
N ASN A 3 12.59 2.08 4.18
CA ASN A 3 12.91 0.72 4.59
C ASN A 3 11.71 0.05 5.27
N ALA A 4 11.75 -1.28 5.42
CA ALA A 4 10.68 -2.06 6.04
C ALA A 4 10.40 -1.69 7.52
N ASP A 5 11.36 -1.08 8.21
CA ASP A 5 11.22 -0.58 9.58
C ASP A 5 10.74 0.88 9.67
N GLY A 6 10.45 1.50 8.51
CA GLY A 6 10.02 2.89 8.39
C GLY A 6 11.14 3.93 8.38
N SER A 7 12.39 3.52 8.52
CA SER A 7 13.52 4.44 8.36
C SER A 7 13.66 4.86 6.89
N ILE A 8 14.10 6.10 6.68
CA ILE A 8 14.27 6.66 5.33
C ILE A 8 15.76 6.80 5.05
N GLU A 9 16.21 6.28 3.93
CA GLU A 9 17.60 6.41 3.47
C GLU A 9 17.70 7.06 2.10
N GLY A 10 18.81 7.76 1.86
CA GLY A 10 19.09 8.38 0.57
C GLY A 10 19.37 7.34 -0.51
N ARG A 11 18.93 7.64 -1.75
CA ARG A 11 19.26 6.91 -2.96
C ARG A 11 19.79 7.91 -4.00
N LEU A 12 18.97 8.37 -4.93
CA LEU A 12 19.37 9.44 -5.85
C LEU A 12 19.73 10.73 -5.09
N ALA A 13 18.95 11.07 -4.05
CA ALA A 13 19.33 12.09 -3.09
C ALA A 13 20.29 11.49 -2.05
N GLU A 14 21.48 12.09 -1.91
CA GLU A 14 22.47 11.75 -0.90
C GLU A 14 21.99 12.14 0.51
N SER A 15 21.28 13.27 0.60
CA SER A 15 20.77 13.84 1.84
C SER A 15 19.64 14.84 1.57
N TRP A 16 18.95 15.25 2.62
CA TRP A 16 17.95 16.31 2.56
C TRP A 16 17.94 17.16 3.82
N THR A 17 17.38 18.36 3.71
CA THR A 17 17.15 19.27 4.82
C THR A 17 15.72 19.81 4.77
N VAL A 18 15.09 19.90 5.93
CA VAL A 18 13.78 20.51 6.10
C VAL A 18 13.99 21.90 6.69
N ASN A 19 13.27 22.90 6.18
CA ASN A 19 13.36 24.25 6.74
C ASN A 19 12.68 24.35 8.11
N ASP A 20 12.95 25.45 8.85
CA ASP A 20 12.40 25.67 10.21
C ASP A 20 10.86 25.71 10.26
N ALA A 21 10.21 26.03 9.14
CA ALA A 21 8.76 26.08 9.03
C ALA A 21 8.13 24.73 8.68
N SER A 22 8.94 23.69 8.38
CA SER A 22 8.48 22.37 7.91
C SER A 22 7.57 22.41 6.67
N ASP A 23 7.73 23.43 5.82
CA ASP A 23 6.97 23.64 4.60
C ASP A 23 7.83 23.65 3.33
N ALA A 24 9.10 23.28 3.44
CA ALA A 24 10.01 23.06 2.31
C ALA A 24 11.07 22.01 2.64
N VAL A 25 11.37 21.17 1.64
CA VAL A 25 12.42 20.14 1.73
C VAL A 25 13.40 20.35 0.59
N THR A 26 14.68 20.51 0.90
CA THR A 26 15.77 20.62 -0.07
C THR A 26 16.54 19.31 -0.10
N PHE A 27 16.65 18.69 -1.27
CA PHE A 27 17.42 17.47 -1.51
C PHE A 27 18.75 17.80 -2.16
N LYS A 28 19.80 17.13 -1.71
CA LYS A 28 21.11 17.11 -2.37
C LYS A 28 21.26 15.80 -3.13
N LEU A 29 21.46 15.86 -4.44
CA LEU A 29 21.64 14.71 -5.32
C LEU A 29 23.07 14.21 -5.32
N HIS A 30 23.28 12.94 -5.69
CA HIS A 30 24.60 12.40 -5.99
C HIS A 30 25.15 13.05 -7.27
N GLU A 31 26.30 13.73 -7.16
CA GLU A 31 26.93 14.45 -8.26
C GLU A 31 27.51 13.51 -9.34
N ASP A 32 27.73 12.23 -9.01
CA ASP A 32 28.24 11.19 -9.91
C ASP A 32 27.13 10.31 -10.50
N ALA A 33 25.85 10.62 -10.22
CA ALA A 33 24.73 9.91 -10.82
C ALA A 33 24.64 10.24 -12.32
N VAL A 34 24.55 9.19 -13.14
CA VAL A 34 24.40 9.31 -14.60
C VAL A 34 23.26 8.43 -15.09
N TRP A 35 22.62 8.88 -16.16
CA TRP A 35 21.69 8.08 -16.93
C TRP A 35 22.42 6.95 -17.67
N SER A 36 21.72 5.92 -18.08
CA SER A 36 22.28 4.76 -18.79
C SER A 36 22.88 5.07 -20.16
N ASP A 37 22.54 6.21 -20.74
CA ASP A 37 23.12 6.74 -21.97
C ASP A 37 24.36 7.64 -21.72
N GLY A 38 24.70 7.91 -20.45
CA GLY A 38 25.90 8.62 -20.02
C GLY A 38 25.71 10.10 -19.71
N GLU A 39 24.51 10.67 -19.93
CA GLU A 39 24.21 12.04 -19.50
C GLU A 39 24.10 12.13 -17.96
N PRO A 40 24.51 13.26 -17.33
CA PRO A 40 24.40 13.42 -15.87
C PRO A 40 22.93 13.49 -15.43
N VAL A 41 22.63 12.96 -14.23
CA VAL A 41 21.35 13.19 -13.58
C VAL A 41 21.47 14.50 -12.79
N THR A 42 20.57 15.44 -13.05
CA THR A 42 20.60 16.77 -12.44
C THR A 42 19.28 17.15 -11.75
N ALA A 43 19.30 18.23 -10.98
CA ALA A 43 18.12 18.81 -10.37
C ALA A 43 17.05 19.22 -11.40
N GLU A 44 17.47 19.57 -12.61
CA GLU A 44 16.57 19.89 -13.72
C GLU A 44 15.76 18.66 -14.21
N ASP A 45 16.33 17.45 -14.11
CA ASP A 45 15.55 16.21 -14.39
C ASP A 45 14.46 16.02 -13.34
N VAL A 46 14.76 16.34 -12.07
CA VAL A 46 13.78 16.27 -11.00
C VAL A 46 12.63 17.26 -11.24
N VAL A 47 12.97 18.53 -11.46
CA VAL A 47 11.97 19.59 -11.74
C VAL A 47 11.10 19.20 -12.92
N PHE A 48 11.73 18.79 -14.04
CA PHE A 48 11.02 18.37 -15.24
C PHE A 48 10.07 17.18 -14.99
N SER A 49 10.52 16.19 -14.22
CA SER A 49 9.71 15.01 -13.90
C SER A 49 8.42 15.39 -13.17
N TYR A 50 8.52 16.26 -12.16
CA TYR A 50 7.38 16.71 -11.38
C TYR A 50 6.44 17.61 -12.18
N GLN A 51 6.97 18.50 -13.03
CA GLN A 51 6.17 19.30 -13.97
C GLN A 51 5.40 18.39 -14.93
N MET A 52 6.07 17.41 -15.55
CA MET A 52 5.42 16.46 -16.46
C MET A 52 4.33 15.65 -15.76
N TYR A 53 4.58 15.15 -14.53
CA TYR A 53 3.59 14.35 -13.82
C TYR A 53 2.40 15.18 -13.34
N SER A 54 2.58 16.47 -13.04
CA SER A 54 1.50 17.37 -12.64
C SER A 54 0.61 17.82 -13.82
N ASP A 55 1.09 17.76 -15.06
CA ASP A 55 0.30 18.10 -16.25
C ASP A 55 -0.92 17.15 -16.38
N PRO A 56 -2.18 17.65 -16.26
CA PRO A 56 -3.37 16.81 -16.30
C PRO A 56 -3.59 16.12 -17.65
N SER A 57 -2.91 16.52 -18.72
CA SER A 57 -2.98 15.89 -20.04
C SER A 57 -2.05 14.66 -20.16
N VAL A 58 -1.10 14.48 -19.23
CA VAL A 58 -0.24 13.30 -19.14
C VAL A 58 -0.90 12.21 -18.28
N GLU A 59 -0.89 10.96 -18.73
CA GLU A 59 -1.46 9.82 -18.00
C GLU A 59 -0.50 9.31 -16.93
N ALA A 60 -0.20 10.14 -15.90
CA ALA A 60 0.72 9.82 -14.82
C ALA A 60 -0.01 9.16 -13.64
N LYS A 61 0.26 7.88 -13.38
CA LYS A 61 -0.31 7.15 -12.23
C LYS A 61 0.23 7.67 -10.89
N SER A 62 1.44 8.23 -10.87
CA SER A 62 2.08 8.78 -9.67
C SER A 62 1.62 10.20 -9.32
N ARG A 63 0.72 10.81 -10.10
CA ARG A 63 0.28 12.20 -9.87
C ARG A 63 -0.27 12.43 -8.47
N TYR A 64 -1.03 11.52 -7.91
CA TYR A 64 -1.62 11.68 -6.58
C TYR A 64 -0.57 11.86 -5.47
N HIS A 65 0.66 11.37 -5.65
CA HIS A 65 1.78 11.60 -4.73
C HIS A 65 2.29 13.06 -4.74
N LEU A 66 1.82 13.89 -5.65
CA LEU A 66 2.20 15.29 -5.74
C LEU A 66 1.27 16.19 -4.90
N GLU A 67 0.22 15.65 -4.32
CA GLU A 67 -0.84 16.41 -3.64
C GLU A 67 -0.36 17.36 -2.54
N TYR A 68 0.76 17.06 -1.89
CA TYR A 68 1.33 17.90 -0.83
C TYR A 68 2.17 19.07 -1.34
N ILE A 69 2.55 19.07 -2.63
CA ILE A 69 3.45 20.09 -3.20
C ILE A 69 2.63 21.35 -3.52
N ALA A 70 3.19 22.52 -3.26
CA ALA A 70 2.54 23.78 -3.62
C ALA A 70 2.38 23.93 -5.14
N GLY A 71 1.31 24.59 -5.58
CA GLY A 71 1.03 24.81 -7.00
C GLY A 71 0.22 23.71 -7.70
N VAL A 72 -0.18 22.65 -6.99
CA VAL A 72 -1.09 21.61 -7.49
C VAL A 72 -2.40 21.55 -6.70
N ASP A 73 -3.41 20.91 -7.26
CA ASP A 73 -4.66 20.59 -6.57
C ASP A 73 -4.54 19.32 -5.71
N ASP A 74 -5.65 18.87 -5.12
CA ASP A 74 -5.64 17.66 -4.25
C ASP A 74 -5.55 16.34 -5.03
N SER A 75 -5.55 16.38 -6.35
CA SER A 75 -5.23 15.22 -7.21
C SER A 75 -3.77 15.22 -7.67
N GLY A 76 -2.98 16.22 -7.25
CA GLY A 76 -1.61 16.44 -7.71
C GLY A 76 -1.52 17.07 -9.12
N ALA A 77 -2.66 17.52 -9.70
CA ALA A 77 -2.64 18.22 -10.98
C ALA A 77 -2.29 19.70 -10.80
N GLU A 78 -1.45 20.25 -11.68
CA GLU A 78 -1.06 21.66 -11.63
C GLU A 78 -2.27 22.58 -11.77
N LEU A 79 -2.27 23.68 -10.99
CA LEU A 79 -3.32 24.69 -11.01
C LEU A 79 -3.26 25.59 -12.26
N SER A 80 -2.08 25.71 -12.85
CA SER A 80 -1.78 26.37 -14.12
C SER A 80 -0.46 25.82 -14.65
N GLU A 81 -0.17 26.01 -15.92
CA GLU A 81 1.07 25.58 -16.55
C GLU A 81 2.30 25.97 -15.70
N ASP A 82 3.14 25.00 -15.39
CA ASP A 82 4.35 25.09 -14.56
C ASP A 82 4.12 25.66 -13.15
N SER A 83 2.92 25.50 -12.58
CA SER A 83 2.62 26.06 -11.23
C SER A 83 3.19 25.24 -10.09
N ILE A 84 3.58 23.96 -10.31
CA ILE A 84 4.16 23.13 -9.24
C ILE A 84 5.47 23.73 -8.72
N GLU A 85 5.56 23.90 -7.40
CA GLU A 85 6.71 24.56 -6.76
C GLU A 85 7.83 23.59 -6.42
N VAL A 86 8.51 23.10 -7.46
CA VAL A 86 9.77 22.34 -7.39
C VAL A 86 10.84 23.12 -8.14
N THR A 87 11.95 23.47 -7.48
CA THR A 87 12.95 24.40 -8.00
C THR A 87 14.35 23.80 -7.93
N ALA A 88 15.10 23.85 -9.03
CA ALA A 88 16.54 23.55 -9.03
C ALA A 88 17.32 24.75 -8.50
N ASP A 89 17.92 24.61 -7.32
CA ASP A 89 18.75 25.65 -6.69
C ASP A 89 20.17 25.65 -7.24
N SER A 90 20.63 24.48 -7.70
CA SER A 90 21.89 24.25 -8.41
C SER A 90 21.74 23.01 -9.28
N ASP A 91 22.83 22.58 -9.95
CA ASP A 91 22.83 21.37 -10.76
C ASP A 91 22.46 20.11 -9.94
N TYR A 92 22.71 20.12 -8.61
CA TYR A 92 22.54 18.96 -7.73
C TYR A 92 21.76 19.27 -6.44
N GLU A 93 21.08 20.41 -6.37
CA GLU A 93 20.19 20.73 -5.26
C GLU A 93 18.81 21.12 -5.79
N VAL A 94 17.77 20.51 -5.22
CA VAL A 94 16.37 20.75 -5.60
C VAL A 94 15.51 20.96 -4.36
N THR A 95 14.71 22.01 -4.37
CA THR A 95 13.80 22.36 -3.28
C THR A 95 12.35 22.13 -3.68
N PHE A 96 11.62 21.41 -2.84
CA PHE A 96 10.18 21.20 -2.89
C PHE A 96 9.52 22.13 -1.88
N LYS A 97 8.61 22.98 -2.34
CA LYS A 97 7.76 23.77 -1.47
C LYS A 97 6.45 23.05 -1.24
N LEU A 98 6.02 22.93 0.02
CA LEU A 98 4.77 22.26 0.39
C LEU A 98 3.64 23.27 0.51
N LYS A 99 2.39 22.84 0.30
CA LYS A 99 1.17 23.66 0.47
C LYS A 99 1.08 24.24 1.87
N GLU A 100 1.45 23.44 2.86
CA GLU A 100 1.45 23.79 4.28
C GLU A 100 2.55 23.02 5.02
N ALA A 101 2.85 23.46 6.24
CA ALA A 101 3.77 22.74 7.11
C ALA A 101 3.22 21.34 7.46
N MET A 102 4.07 20.32 7.34
CA MET A 102 3.68 18.95 7.66
C MET A 102 4.83 18.16 8.28
N TYR A 103 4.51 16.99 8.85
CA TYR A 103 5.52 16.08 9.35
C TYR A 103 6.38 15.58 8.17
N PRO A 104 7.71 15.81 8.21
CA PRO A 104 8.55 15.59 7.04
C PRO A 104 8.56 14.15 6.53
N ASP A 105 8.53 13.16 7.42
CA ASP A 105 8.60 11.75 7.01
C ASP A 105 7.36 11.32 6.20
N THR A 106 6.20 11.93 6.42
CA THR A 106 5.00 11.69 5.60
C THR A 106 5.27 12.06 4.14
N PHE A 107 5.80 13.27 3.89
CA PHE A 107 6.16 13.72 2.55
C PHE A 107 7.25 12.85 1.93
N LEU A 108 8.30 12.54 2.70
CA LEU A 108 9.42 11.73 2.21
C LEU A 108 9.03 10.30 1.83
N GLN A 109 8.11 9.70 2.59
CA GLN A 109 7.58 8.36 2.29
C GLN A 109 6.68 8.36 1.05
N ASP A 110 5.91 9.43 0.88
CA ASP A 110 4.99 9.55 -0.26
C ASP A 110 5.75 9.69 -1.59
N ILE A 111 6.74 10.59 -1.64
CA ILE A 111 7.50 10.85 -2.87
C ILE A 111 8.51 9.75 -3.24
N ASP A 112 8.81 8.79 -2.38
CA ASP A 112 9.82 7.75 -2.66
C ASP A 112 9.40 6.80 -3.80
N THR A 113 8.13 6.80 -4.16
CA THR A 113 7.55 6.04 -5.27
C THR A 113 7.53 6.81 -6.60
N VAL A 114 7.89 8.10 -6.60
CA VAL A 114 7.91 8.93 -7.80
C VAL A 114 9.25 8.79 -8.51
N PHE A 115 9.23 8.20 -9.71
CA PHE A 115 10.44 7.99 -10.52
C PHE A 115 10.85 9.27 -11.25
N ILE A 116 12.14 9.58 -11.21
CA ILE A 116 12.72 10.66 -12.00
C ILE A 116 13.00 10.17 -13.42
N ILE A 117 12.72 10.98 -14.42
CA ILE A 117 12.90 10.68 -15.84
C ILE A 117 13.93 11.64 -16.47
N PRO A 118 14.62 11.20 -17.56
CA PRO A 118 15.66 12.01 -18.21
C PRO A 118 15.03 13.15 -19.04
N LYS A 119 15.17 14.39 -18.57
CA LYS A 119 14.66 15.60 -19.24
C LYS A 119 15.04 15.64 -20.73
N HIS A 120 16.31 15.33 -21.06
CA HIS A 120 16.83 15.41 -22.43
C HIS A 120 16.12 14.48 -23.44
N ILE A 121 15.39 13.46 -22.98
CA ILE A 121 14.61 12.56 -23.84
C ILE A 121 13.15 13.04 -23.99
N PHE A 122 12.58 13.62 -22.94
CA PHE A 122 11.15 13.96 -22.88
C PHE A 122 10.87 15.44 -23.14
N GLU A 123 11.86 16.33 -22.98
CA GLU A 123 11.68 17.77 -23.22
C GLU A 123 11.19 18.08 -24.64
N GLY A 124 10.17 18.92 -24.72
CA GLY A 124 9.56 19.32 -25.99
C GLY A 124 8.63 18.28 -26.62
N LYS A 125 8.38 17.14 -25.94
CA LYS A 125 7.35 16.18 -26.33
C LYS A 125 5.98 16.69 -25.93
N THR A 126 5.00 16.38 -26.77
CA THR A 126 3.58 16.61 -26.44
C THR A 126 3.05 15.54 -25.48
N ALA A 127 1.98 15.82 -24.76
CA ALA A 127 1.32 14.83 -23.91
C ALA A 127 0.89 13.57 -24.68
N GLU A 128 0.47 13.73 -25.95
CA GLU A 128 0.13 12.59 -26.82
C GLU A 128 1.37 11.69 -27.08
N GLU A 129 2.55 12.29 -27.32
CA GLU A 129 3.80 11.54 -27.49
C GLU A 129 4.25 10.89 -26.18
N ILE A 130 4.10 11.57 -25.02
CA ILE A 130 4.46 11.04 -23.70
C ILE A 130 3.55 9.86 -23.32
N ASN A 131 2.26 9.94 -23.61
CA ASN A 131 1.29 8.87 -23.33
C ASN A 131 1.43 7.69 -24.31
N ALA A 132 2.19 7.85 -25.41
CA ALA A 132 2.37 6.79 -26.39
C ALA A 132 3.36 5.71 -25.88
N PRO A 133 3.00 4.41 -25.93
CA PRO A 133 3.87 3.32 -25.46
C PRO A 133 5.24 3.27 -26.11
N ASP A 134 5.34 3.70 -27.38
CA ASP A 134 6.59 3.62 -28.16
C ASP A 134 7.72 4.47 -27.57
N LEU A 135 7.41 5.58 -26.90
CA LEU A 135 8.39 6.43 -26.24
C LEU A 135 9.08 5.71 -25.07
N TRP A 136 8.37 4.79 -24.44
CA TRP A 136 8.83 4.03 -23.27
C TRP A 136 9.42 2.66 -23.60
N ALA A 137 9.48 2.30 -24.90
CA ALA A 137 9.92 0.98 -25.34
C ALA A 137 11.41 0.68 -25.04
N ASN A 138 12.25 1.73 -24.94
CA ASN A 138 13.65 1.60 -24.59
C ASN A 138 13.98 2.61 -23.48
N PRO A 139 13.63 2.30 -22.22
CA PRO A 139 13.75 3.23 -21.12
C PRO A 139 15.21 3.51 -20.79
N VAL A 140 15.53 4.80 -20.60
CA VAL A 140 16.80 5.26 -20.06
C VAL A 140 16.60 5.52 -18.56
N GLY A 141 17.38 4.85 -17.73
CA GLY A 141 17.27 4.94 -16.26
C GLY A 141 18.62 5.18 -15.60
N SER A 142 18.61 5.56 -14.32
CA SER A 142 19.80 5.78 -13.49
C SER A 142 20.02 4.67 -12.46
N GLY A 143 19.29 3.55 -12.57
CA GLY A 143 19.31 2.44 -11.63
C GLY A 143 20.54 1.51 -11.79
N PRO A 144 20.62 0.47 -10.93
CA PRO A 144 21.74 -0.49 -10.93
C PRO A 144 21.77 -1.41 -12.16
N PHE A 145 20.67 -1.50 -12.88
CA PHE A 145 20.56 -2.33 -14.10
C PHE A 145 19.99 -1.51 -15.25
N ILE A 146 20.54 -1.75 -16.45
CA ILE A 146 20.16 -1.12 -17.71
C ILE A 146 19.24 -2.07 -18.47
N TYR A 147 18.11 -1.57 -18.94
CA TYR A 147 17.19 -2.33 -19.78
C TYR A 147 17.87 -2.77 -21.08
N ASP A 148 17.69 -4.03 -21.44
CA ASP A 148 18.23 -4.64 -22.66
C ASP A 148 17.12 -5.00 -23.66
N SER A 149 16.14 -5.78 -23.19
CA SER A 149 15.06 -6.26 -24.06
C SER A 149 13.88 -6.82 -23.28
N GLU A 150 12.73 -6.98 -23.95
CA GLU A 150 11.58 -7.68 -23.42
C GLU A 150 10.92 -8.62 -24.42
N ILE A 151 10.27 -9.66 -23.90
CA ILE A 151 9.24 -10.42 -24.59
C ILE A 151 7.95 -10.19 -23.81
N ASN A 152 7.03 -9.42 -24.40
CA ASN A 152 5.81 -8.97 -23.74
C ASN A 152 5.03 -10.16 -23.14
N GLY A 153 4.67 -10.03 -21.86
CA GLY A 153 3.96 -11.05 -21.09
C GLY A 153 4.79 -12.29 -20.72
N GLU A 154 6.10 -12.33 -21.04
CA GLU A 154 6.98 -13.45 -20.74
C GLU A 154 8.15 -13.02 -19.83
N ARG A 155 8.97 -12.08 -20.29
CA ARG A 155 10.15 -11.65 -19.53
C ARG A 155 10.69 -10.30 -19.97
N MET A 156 11.42 -9.64 -19.06
CA MET A 156 12.31 -8.50 -19.28
C MET A 156 13.75 -8.88 -18.95
N GLU A 157 14.70 -8.38 -19.71
CA GLU A 157 16.13 -8.62 -19.53
C GLU A 157 16.87 -7.31 -19.30
N PHE A 158 17.82 -7.35 -18.39
CA PHE A 158 18.63 -6.20 -18.00
C PHE A 158 20.08 -6.61 -17.88
N THR A 159 21.01 -5.67 -18.17
CA THR A 159 22.43 -5.79 -17.94
C THR A 159 22.86 -4.89 -16.77
N LYS A 160 23.94 -5.23 -16.08
CA LYS A 160 24.44 -4.39 -15.00
C LYS A 160 24.85 -2.99 -15.49
N ASN A 161 24.59 -2.00 -14.66
CA ASN A 161 25.11 -0.65 -14.85
C ASN A 161 26.49 -0.53 -14.15
N GLU A 162 27.57 -0.50 -14.93
CA GLU A 162 28.92 -0.39 -14.39
C GLU A 162 29.21 0.99 -13.77
N ASN A 163 28.39 2.01 -14.13
CA ASN A 163 28.50 3.38 -13.66
C ASN A 163 27.47 3.73 -12.58
N TYR A 164 26.86 2.72 -11.94
CA TYR A 164 25.89 2.99 -10.90
C TYR A 164 26.53 3.68 -9.70
N TYR A 165 26.03 4.86 -9.33
CA TYR A 165 26.61 5.74 -8.30
C TYR A 165 26.68 5.14 -6.89
N LEU A 166 25.84 4.15 -6.55
CA LEU A 166 25.92 3.42 -5.28
C LEU A 166 26.78 2.14 -5.38
N GLY A 167 27.55 2.00 -6.45
CA GLY A 167 28.48 0.89 -6.67
C GLY A 167 27.99 -0.11 -7.72
N THR A 168 28.95 -0.67 -8.46
CA THR A 168 28.66 -1.62 -9.54
C THR A 168 28.00 -2.89 -9.02
N PRO A 169 26.84 -3.31 -9.58
CA PRO A 169 26.19 -4.57 -9.22
C PRO A 169 27.09 -5.79 -9.39
N ASN A 170 26.96 -6.76 -8.48
CA ASN A 170 27.71 -8.03 -8.55
C ASN A 170 27.13 -9.01 -9.56
N ILE A 171 25.92 -8.77 -10.06
CA ILE A 171 25.20 -9.63 -11.02
C ILE A 171 25.34 -9.00 -12.41
N ASP A 172 25.76 -9.79 -13.40
CA ASP A 172 25.96 -9.26 -14.76
C ASP A 172 24.64 -9.08 -15.51
N ARG A 173 23.64 -9.91 -15.24
CA ARG A 173 22.32 -9.89 -15.88
C ARG A 173 21.21 -10.15 -14.88
N LEU A 174 20.13 -9.39 -15.00
CA LEU A 174 18.89 -9.61 -14.28
C LEU A 174 17.80 -9.96 -15.30
N ILE A 175 17.09 -11.08 -15.08
CA ILE A 175 15.99 -11.51 -15.96
C ILE A 175 14.73 -11.59 -15.08
N ILE A 176 13.76 -10.72 -15.34
CA ILE A 176 12.47 -10.74 -14.66
C ILE A 176 11.48 -11.54 -15.53
N ARG A 177 10.98 -12.65 -14.99
CA ARG A 177 10.03 -13.54 -15.70
C ARG A 177 8.63 -13.45 -15.12
N VAL A 178 7.63 -13.43 -16.00
CA VAL A 178 6.23 -13.59 -15.60
C VAL A 178 5.94 -15.09 -15.42
N VAL A 179 5.68 -15.49 -14.18
CA VAL A 179 5.47 -16.90 -13.82
C VAL A 179 4.14 -17.04 -13.07
N PRO A 180 3.24 -17.97 -13.47
CA PRO A 180 2.03 -18.25 -12.70
C PRO A 180 2.38 -18.66 -11.27
N SER A 181 1.64 -18.15 -10.28
CA SER A 181 1.94 -18.37 -8.85
C SER A 181 2.09 -19.85 -8.48
N ALA A 182 1.29 -20.75 -9.08
CA ALA A 182 1.38 -22.18 -8.86
C ALA A 182 2.70 -22.83 -9.34
N ASN A 183 3.48 -22.15 -10.18
CA ASN A 183 4.73 -22.65 -10.75
C ASN A 183 5.97 -22.03 -10.08
N VAL A 184 5.80 -21.04 -9.21
CA VAL A 184 6.92 -20.31 -8.60
C VAL A 184 7.79 -21.25 -7.76
N LEU A 185 7.20 -22.01 -6.85
CA LEU A 185 7.97 -22.90 -5.98
C LEU A 185 8.70 -23.98 -6.80
N SER A 186 8.05 -24.60 -7.79
CA SER A 186 8.70 -25.58 -8.65
C SER A 186 9.86 -24.99 -9.46
N GLY A 187 9.72 -23.75 -9.94
CA GLY A 187 10.78 -23.02 -10.63
C GLY A 187 12.00 -22.77 -9.75
N LEU A 188 11.81 -22.39 -8.48
CA LEU A 188 12.88 -22.24 -7.50
C LEU A 188 13.55 -23.59 -7.18
N MET A 189 12.76 -24.66 -6.98
CA MET A 189 13.28 -26.01 -6.68
C MET A 189 14.14 -26.57 -7.81
N ASN A 190 13.76 -26.32 -9.04
CA ASN A 190 14.47 -26.79 -10.23
C ASN A 190 15.60 -25.87 -10.69
N GLY A 191 15.77 -24.71 -10.04
CA GLY A 191 16.80 -23.72 -10.43
C GLY A 191 16.48 -22.96 -11.72
N GLU A 192 15.22 -22.93 -12.14
CA GLU A 192 14.73 -22.07 -13.24
C GLU A 192 14.48 -20.62 -12.80
N LEU A 193 14.28 -20.44 -11.49
CA LEU A 193 14.18 -19.17 -10.80
C LEU A 193 15.22 -19.13 -9.66
N ASP A 194 15.82 -17.98 -9.44
CA ASP A 194 16.78 -17.77 -8.35
C ASP A 194 16.13 -17.11 -7.13
N LEU A 195 15.17 -16.21 -7.36
CA LEU A 195 14.43 -15.52 -6.30
C LEU A 195 13.02 -15.10 -6.77
N ILE A 196 12.19 -14.73 -5.81
CA ILE A 196 10.90 -14.08 -6.05
C ILE A 196 11.12 -12.59 -5.95
N GLY A 197 11.03 -11.88 -7.07
CA GLY A 197 11.18 -10.42 -7.11
C GLY A 197 9.91 -9.69 -6.67
N PHE A 198 8.75 -10.16 -7.15
CA PHE A 198 7.43 -9.62 -6.79
C PHE A 198 6.46 -10.76 -6.47
N GLY A 199 5.59 -10.54 -5.49
CA GLY A 199 4.64 -11.55 -5.06
C GLY A 199 5.17 -12.41 -3.91
N SER A 200 4.58 -13.58 -3.74
CA SER A 200 4.79 -14.43 -2.57
C SER A 200 4.74 -15.90 -2.96
N VAL A 201 5.43 -16.75 -2.23
CA VAL A 201 5.14 -18.20 -2.21
C VAL A 201 3.70 -18.38 -1.73
N LEU A 202 2.96 -19.29 -2.35
CA LEU A 202 1.62 -19.61 -1.88
C LEU A 202 1.67 -20.15 -0.44
N THR A 203 0.73 -19.73 0.40
CA THR A 203 0.67 -20.17 1.79
C THR A 203 0.64 -21.71 1.89
N ASP A 204 -0.11 -22.36 1.00
CA ASP A 204 -0.23 -23.83 0.96
C ASP A 204 1.10 -24.53 0.58
N ASP A 205 2.01 -23.81 -0.09
CA ASP A 205 3.35 -24.32 -0.50
C ASP A 205 4.46 -23.97 0.50
N TRP A 206 4.17 -23.16 1.52
CA TRP A 206 5.18 -22.56 2.39
C TRP A 206 6.00 -23.59 3.19
N GLU A 207 5.34 -24.60 3.77
CA GLU A 207 6.03 -25.67 4.47
C GLU A 207 6.94 -26.49 3.54
N THR A 208 6.52 -26.68 2.29
CA THR A 208 7.34 -27.33 1.27
C THR A 208 8.57 -26.48 0.94
N ALA A 209 8.42 -25.18 0.78
CA ALA A 209 9.53 -24.25 0.55
C ALA A 209 10.54 -24.28 1.70
N LYS A 210 10.08 -24.22 2.96
CA LYS A 210 10.94 -24.30 4.16
C LYS A 210 11.71 -25.61 4.27
N SER A 211 11.19 -26.70 3.73
CA SER A 211 11.82 -28.01 3.77
C SER A 211 12.96 -28.19 2.75
N GLN A 212 13.16 -27.23 1.84
CA GLN A 212 14.19 -27.34 0.79
C GLN A 212 15.57 -26.94 1.30
N ASP A 213 16.55 -27.85 1.25
CA ASP A 213 17.92 -27.61 1.71
C ASP A 213 18.67 -26.54 0.88
N ASN A 214 18.28 -26.31 -0.36
CA ASN A 214 18.91 -25.37 -1.29
C ASN A 214 18.29 -23.96 -1.31
N MET A 215 17.29 -23.72 -0.48
CA MET A 215 16.59 -22.42 -0.40
C MET A 215 16.82 -21.73 0.94
N VAL A 216 16.72 -20.41 0.90
CA VAL A 216 16.44 -19.55 2.05
C VAL A 216 14.99 -19.10 1.92
N THR A 217 14.27 -19.14 3.01
CA THR A 217 12.87 -18.68 3.09
C THR A 217 12.75 -17.61 4.16
N GLU A 218 12.03 -16.53 3.86
CA GLU A 218 11.80 -15.44 4.78
C GLU A 218 10.32 -15.08 4.81
N SER A 219 9.81 -14.88 6.01
CA SER A 219 8.45 -14.44 6.28
C SER A 219 8.53 -13.01 6.78
N VAL A 220 8.18 -12.05 5.93
CA VAL A 220 8.36 -10.62 6.20
C VAL A 220 7.00 -10.00 6.53
N PRO A 221 6.82 -9.44 7.74
CA PRO A 221 5.60 -8.70 8.07
C PRO A 221 5.37 -7.54 7.12
N THR A 222 4.10 -7.29 6.74
CA THR A 222 3.74 -6.19 5.85
C THR A 222 2.73 -5.26 6.50
N THR A 223 2.51 -4.12 5.88
CA THR A 223 1.45 -3.17 6.26
C THR A 223 0.10 -3.55 5.64
N SER A 224 0.09 -4.41 4.60
CA SER A 224 -1.14 -4.81 3.92
C SER A 224 -2.07 -5.59 4.84
N TYR A 225 -3.35 -5.27 4.81
CA TYR A 225 -4.35 -5.88 5.68
C TYR A 225 -5.60 -6.34 4.92
N THR A 226 -6.35 -7.23 5.57
CA THR A 226 -7.69 -7.63 5.14
C THR A 226 -8.71 -7.15 6.15
N THR A 227 -9.79 -6.54 5.66
CA THR A 227 -10.85 -6.00 6.49
C THR A 227 -12.23 -6.45 6.04
N LEU A 228 -13.13 -6.64 7.01
CA LEU A 228 -14.56 -6.79 6.83
C LEU A 228 -15.19 -5.40 6.87
N ILE A 229 -15.90 -5.03 5.83
CA ILE A 229 -16.63 -3.76 5.71
C ILE A 229 -18.08 -3.99 6.16
N PHE A 230 -18.60 -3.10 6.98
CA PHE A 230 -20.02 -3.03 7.33
C PHE A 230 -20.65 -1.82 6.65
N ASN A 231 -21.83 -1.99 6.03
CA ASN A 231 -22.58 -0.84 5.53
C ASN A 231 -23.27 -0.14 6.70
N THR A 232 -22.77 1.01 7.09
CA THR A 232 -23.26 1.78 8.25
C THR A 232 -24.62 2.42 8.03
N GLN A 233 -25.13 2.45 6.79
CA GLN A 233 -26.43 3.02 6.45
C GLN A 233 -27.58 1.99 6.56
N LYS A 234 -27.30 0.72 6.86
CA LYS A 234 -28.33 -0.28 7.12
C LYS A 234 -28.84 -0.13 8.56
N GLU A 235 -30.13 0.16 8.70
CA GLU A 235 -30.76 0.42 10.01
C GLU A 235 -30.56 -0.71 11.05
N TYR A 236 -30.45 -1.96 10.58
CA TYR A 236 -30.22 -3.12 11.44
C TYR A 236 -28.73 -3.40 11.71
N LEU A 237 -27.80 -2.69 11.08
CA LEU A 237 -26.37 -2.73 11.38
C LEU A 237 -25.97 -1.52 12.25
N THR A 238 -26.63 -1.35 13.39
CA THR A 238 -26.29 -0.30 14.36
C THR A 238 -24.84 -0.47 14.86
N GLN A 239 -24.28 0.53 15.51
CA GLN A 239 -22.92 0.44 16.05
C GLN A 239 -22.76 -0.77 16.99
N GLU A 240 -23.73 -1.00 17.88
CA GLU A 240 -23.73 -2.12 18.83
C GLU A 240 -23.78 -3.48 18.11
N VAL A 241 -24.57 -3.59 17.02
CA VAL A 241 -24.63 -4.80 16.18
C VAL A 241 -23.27 -5.03 15.51
N ARG A 242 -22.66 -4.00 14.93
CA ARG A 242 -21.35 -4.13 14.30
C ARG A 242 -20.24 -4.49 15.29
N GLN A 243 -20.27 -3.92 16.51
CA GLN A 243 -19.38 -4.30 17.61
C GLN A 243 -19.56 -5.78 18.00
N ALA A 244 -20.80 -6.23 18.12
CA ALA A 244 -21.10 -7.63 18.44
C ALA A 244 -20.59 -8.57 17.33
N LEU A 245 -20.82 -8.24 16.06
CA LEU A 245 -20.31 -9.02 14.93
C LEU A 245 -18.78 -9.06 14.91
N ASN A 246 -18.10 -7.95 15.20
CA ASN A 246 -16.64 -7.91 15.32
C ASN A 246 -16.13 -8.81 16.45
N MET A 247 -16.82 -8.86 17.58
CA MET A 247 -16.49 -9.71 18.74
C MET A 247 -16.72 -11.20 18.43
N ALA A 248 -17.65 -11.53 17.51
CA ALA A 248 -17.92 -12.89 17.07
C ALA A 248 -16.85 -13.49 16.15
N ILE A 249 -15.96 -12.70 15.57
CA ILE A 249 -14.97 -13.17 14.60
C ILE A 249 -13.74 -13.73 15.33
N ASN A 250 -13.42 -15.01 15.07
CA ASN A 250 -12.22 -15.65 15.59
C ASN A 250 -11.01 -15.39 14.69
N ARG A 251 -10.31 -14.26 14.94
CA ARG A 251 -9.13 -13.85 14.17
C ARG A 251 -7.95 -14.82 14.28
N ASP A 252 -7.82 -15.48 15.43
CA ASP A 252 -6.77 -16.51 15.61
C ASP A 252 -6.98 -17.70 14.67
N VAL A 253 -8.23 -18.11 14.43
CA VAL A 253 -8.56 -19.13 13.44
C VAL A 253 -8.24 -18.67 12.03
N LEU A 254 -8.49 -17.39 11.71
CA LEU A 254 -8.12 -16.83 10.41
C LEU A 254 -6.60 -16.85 10.20
N VAL A 255 -5.82 -16.44 11.18
CA VAL A 255 -4.35 -16.43 11.05
C VAL A 255 -3.78 -17.85 11.09
N ASN A 256 -4.11 -18.64 12.12
CA ASN A 256 -3.49 -19.94 12.29
C ASN A 256 -4.03 -21.00 11.32
N GLY A 257 -5.33 -20.94 10.99
CA GLY A 257 -5.98 -21.91 10.11
C GLY A 257 -5.92 -21.56 8.63
N LEU A 258 -6.07 -20.28 8.28
CA LEU A 258 -6.10 -19.82 6.89
C LEU A 258 -4.70 -19.42 6.39
N LEU A 259 -3.93 -18.69 7.23
CA LEU A 259 -2.59 -18.21 6.89
C LEU A 259 -1.46 -19.12 7.43
N MET A 260 -1.77 -20.25 8.09
CA MET A 260 -0.78 -21.15 8.69
C MET A 260 0.18 -20.46 9.67
N GLY A 261 -0.28 -19.40 10.36
CA GLY A 261 0.52 -18.59 11.27
C GLY A 261 1.34 -17.48 10.59
N GLU A 262 1.27 -17.37 9.27
CA GLU A 262 2.04 -16.38 8.49
C GLU A 262 1.26 -15.05 8.34
N GLY A 263 0.99 -14.44 9.47
CA GLY A 263 0.27 -13.17 9.60
C GLY A 263 0.03 -12.79 11.05
N THR A 264 -0.59 -11.64 11.27
CA THR A 264 -0.91 -11.12 12.60
C THR A 264 -2.36 -10.66 12.65
N PRO A 265 -3.16 -11.06 13.66
CA PRO A 265 -4.47 -10.49 13.89
C PRO A 265 -4.34 -8.97 14.17
N ILE A 266 -5.21 -8.18 13.56
CA ILE A 266 -5.26 -6.73 13.80
C ILE A 266 -6.68 -6.25 14.09
N MET A 267 -6.78 -5.11 14.78
CA MET A 267 -8.05 -4.49 15.17
C MET A 267 -8.28 -3.15 14.49
N THR A 268 -7.24 -2.60 13.86
CA THR A 268 -7.21 -1.27 13.25
C THR A 268 -6.42 -1.33 11.92
N PRO A 269 -6.47 -0.31 11.06
CA PRO A 269 -5.72 -0.30 9.81
C PRO A 269 -4.20 -0.18 9.99
N ILE A 270 -3.75 0.20 11.20
CA ILE A 270 -2.32 0.39 11.49
C ILE A 270 -1.70 -0.96 11.86
N ALA A 271 -0.78 -1.42 11.02
CA ALA A 271 -0.12 -2.71 11.19
C ALA A 271 0.94 -2.68 12.30
N PRO A 272 1.25 -3.81 12.97
CA PRO A 272 2.25 -3.88 14.04
C PRO A 272 3.67 -3.46 13.66
N VAL A 273 4.00 -3.40 12.37
CA VAL A 273 5.29 -2.90 11.87
C VAL A 273 5.40 -1.38 11.91
N SER A 274 4.27 -0.67 12.01
CA SER A 274 4.24 0.78 12.12
C SER A 274 4.57 1.23 13.56
N SER A 275 5.38 2.28 13.70
CA SER A 275 5.66 2.94 14.98
C SER A 275 4.40 3.59 15.60
N TYR A 276 3.37 3.82 14.80
CA TYR A 276 2.08 4.33 15.26
C TYR A 276 1.14 3.24 15.79
N TYR A 277 1.47 1.96 15.69
CA TYR A 277 0.64 0.87 16.20
C TYR A 277 0.34 1.02 17.71
N ASN A 278 -0.92 0.82 18.10
CA ASN A 278 -1.37 0.85 19.48
C ASN A 278 -1.75 -0.57 19.94
N ASP A 279 -0.84 -1.24 20.63
CA ASP A 279 -0.99 -2.62 21.14
C ASP A 279 -2.04 -2.78 22.24
N LYS A 280 -2.52 -1.66 22.83
CA LYS A 280 -3.58 -1.66 23.83
C LYS A 280 -4.98 -1.81 23.24
N VAL A 281 -5.14 -1.52 21.95
CA VAL A 281 -6.42 -1.63 21.26
C VAL A 281 -6.69 -3.10 20.92
N GLN A 282 -7.69 -3.69 21.57
CA GLN A 282 -8.02 -5.09 21.43
C GLN A 282 -9.53 -5.29 21.24
N VAL A 283 -9.91 -6.26 20.41
CA VAL A 283 -11.28 -6.81 20.34
C VAL A 283 -11.20 -8.25 20.80
N GLN A 284 -11.75 -8.50 21.96
CA GLN A 284 -11.78 -9.87 22.50
C GLN A 284 -12.76 -10.73 21.71
N TYR A 285 -12.34 -11.92 21.29
CA TYR A 285 -13.24 -12.93 20.74
C TYR A 285 -14.11 -13.49 21.85
N ASP A 286 -15.42 -13.24 21.78
CA ASP A 286 -16.42 -13.74 22.75
C ASP A 286 -17.78 -13.92 22.05
N PRO A 287 -18.03 -15.08 21.46
CA PRO A 287 -19.27 -15.33 20.72
C PRO A 287 -20.52 -15.35 21.64
N GLU A 288 -20.37 -15.72 22.91
CA GLU A 288 -21.53 -15.71 23.83
C GLU A 288 -21.92 -14.28 24.16
N LYS A 289 -20.94 -13.42 24.45
CA LYS A 289 -21.20 -11.99 24.66
C LYS A 289 -21.73 -11.30 23.40
N ALA A 290 -21.17 -11.64 22.23
CA ALA A 290 -21.65 -11.14 20.95
C ALA A 290 -23.16 -11.48 20.73
N LYS A 291 -23.56 -12.70 21.06
CA LYS A 291 -24.97 -13.13 20.97
C LYS A 291 -25.89 -12.35 21.93
N GLU A 292 -25.44 -12.10 23.15
CA GLU A 292 -26.17 -11.24 24.10
C GLU A 292 -26.33 -9.82 23.54
N MET A 293 -25.23 -9.22 23.05
CA MET A 293 -25.24 -7.86 22.48
C MET A 293 -26.16 -7.75 21.26
N LEU A 294 -26.17 -8.75 20.36
CA LEU A 294 -27.09 -8.78 19.21
C LEU A 294 -28.55 -8.79 19.66
N ALA A 295 -28.89 -9.56 20.70
CA ALA A 295 -30.24 -9.59 21.25
C ALA A 295 -30.62 -8.27 21.94
N GLU A 296 -29.73 -7.67 22.72
CA GLU A 296 -29.91 -6.36 23.37
C GLU A 296 -30.06 -5.22 22.35
N ALA A 297 -29.27 -5.24 21.28
CA ALA A 297 -29.34 -4.28 20.17
C ALA A 297 -30.59 -4.47 19.26
N GLY A 298 -31.36 -5.54 19.50
CA GLY A 298 -32.58 -5.80 18.76
C GLY A 298 -32.33 -6.23 17.30
N PHE A 299 -31.24 -6.92 17.02
CA PHE A 299 -30.95 -7.42 15.66
C PHE A 299 -32.11 -8.29 15.19
N PRO A 300 -32.71 -8.04 13.97
CA PRO A 300 -33.95 -8.69 13.56
C PRO A 300 -33.78 -10.20 13.38
N ALA A 301 -34.64 -10.98 14.04
CA ALA A 301 -34.66 -12.43 13.90
C ALA A 301 -34.94 -12.86 12.46
N GLY A 302 -34.06 -13.70 11.90
CA GLY A 302 -34.19 -14.19 10.52
C GLY A 302 -33.68 -13.23 9.44
N GLN A 303 -33.10 -12.06 9.83
CA GLN A 303 -32.39 -11.19 8.88
C GLN A 303 -31.24 -11.98 8.26
N THR A 304 -31.12 -11.95 6.94
CA THR A 304 -29.98 -12.48 6.21
C THR A 304 -29.16 -11.32 5.68
N LEU A 305 -27.87 -11.31 5.99
CA LEU A 305 -26.91 -10.30 5.53
C LEU A 305 -26.32 -10.69 4.18
N LYS A 306 -26.25 -9.75 3.24
CA LYS A 306 -25.57 -9.92 1.95
C LYS A 306 -24.09 -9.67 2.13
N PHE A 307 -23.27 -10.66 1.85
CA PHE A 307 -21.84 -10.61 2.00
C PHE A 307 -21.15 -10.63 0.64
N PHE A 308 -20.59 -9.50 0.22
CA PHE A 308 -19.94 -9.33 -1.07
C PHE A 308 -18.47 -9.70 -0.99
N ILE A 309 -17.99 -10.53 -1.92
CA ILE A 309 -16.58 -10.92 -2.04
C ILE A 309 -16.12 -10.91 -3.49
N SER A 310 -14.82 -10.66 -3.70
CA SER A 310 -14.22 -10.80 -5.03
C SER A 310 -14.01 -12.27 -5.39
N SER A 311 -14.17 -12.60 -6.67
CA SER A 311 -13.83 -13.91 -7.24
C SER A 311 -12.33 -14.04 -7.52
N GLY A 312 -11.83 -15.28 -7.57
CA GLY A 312 -10.45 -15.59 -7.98
C GLY A 312 -9.42 -15.63 -6.85
N SER A 313 -9.82 -15.39 -5.59
CA SER A 313 -8.94 -15.52 -4.41
C SER A 313 -9.44 -16.61 -3.47
N SER A 314 -8.80 -17.77 -3.47
CA SER A 314 -9.15 -18.86 -2.56
C SER A 314 -9.03 -18.49 -1.07
N ILE A 315 -8.11 -17.59 -0.73
CA ILE A 315 -7.94 -17.08 0.63
C ILE A 315 -9.15 -16.24 1.04
N THR A 316 -9.62 -15.33 0.16
CA THR A 316 -10.82 -14.52 0.42
C THR A 316 -12.07 -15.39 0.58
N GLU A 317 -12.23 -16.38 -0.29
CA GLU A 317 -13.36 -17.31 -0.22
C GLU A 317 -13.39 -18.13 1.08
N ARG A 318 -12.23 -18.67 1.49
CA ARG A 318 -12.10 -19.42 2.75
C ARG A 318 -12.28 -18.49 3.97
N CYS A 319 -11.76 -17.27 3.91
CA CYS A 319 -11.96 -16.26 4.96
C CYS A 319 -13.45 -15.95 5.14
N ALA A 320 -14.16 -15.65 4.06
CA ALA A 320 -15.58 -15.37 4.10
C ALA A 320 -16.38 -16.56 4.66
N ALA A 321 -16.04 -17.80 4.27
CA ALA A 321 -16.71 -19.00 4.78
C ALA A 321 -16.54 -19.17 6.31
N LEU A 322 -15.35 -18.87 6.85
CA LEU A 322 -15.09 -18.91 8.30
C LEU A 322 -15.89 -17.83 9.03
N ILE A 323 -15.96 -16.59 8.49
CA ILE A 323 -16.77 -15.52 9.06
C ILE A 323 -18.27 -15.89 9.06
N VAL A 324 -18.78 -16.48 7.97
CA VAL A 324 -20.17 -16.98 7.90
C VAL A 324 -20.43 -18.01 8.99
N GLN A 325 -19.48 -18.91 9.25
CA GLN A 325 -19.59 -19.89 10.32
C GLN A 325 -19.63 -19.22 11.70
N ASP A 326 -18.74 -18.24 11.95
CA ASP A 326 -18.70 -17.49 13.20
C ASP A 326 -20.01 -16.74 13.44
N PHE A 327 -20.57 -16.10 12.41
CA PHE A 327 -21.83 -15.39 12.49
C PHE A 327 -23.04 -16.35 12.69
N ALA A 328 -23.02 -17.52 12.08
CA ALA A 328 -24.02 -18.55 12.31
C ALA A 328 -24.03 -19.04 13.78
N ASN A 329 -22.85 -19.15 14.41
CA ASN A 329 -22.72 -19.52 15.83
C ASN A 329 -23.42 -18.54 16.78
N VAL A 330 -23.51 -17.25 16.38
CA VAL A 330 -24.23 -16.22 17.15
C VAL A 330 -25.65 -15.95 16.64
N GLY A 331 -26.14 -16.77 15.70
CA GLY A 331 -27.54 -16.74 15.21
C GLY A 331 -27.78 -15.74 14.07
N VAL A 332 -26.74 -15.28 13.37
CA VAL A 332 -26.83 -14.36 12.22
C VAL A 332 -26.69 -15.15 10.92
N ASN A 333 -27.67 -15.00 10.02
CA ASN A 333 -27.65 -15.62 8.70
C ASN A 333 -26.89 -14.71 7.72
N VAL A 334 -26.03 -15.30 6.87
CA VAL A 334 -25.24 -14.58 5.86
C VAL A 334 -25.30 -15.32 4.53
N GLU A 335 -25.52 -14.58 3.45
CA GLU A 335 -25.46 -15.09 2.07
C GLU A 335 -24.31 -14.43 1.32
N ILE A 336 -23.40 -15.26 0.79
CA ILE A 336 -22.23 -14.77 0.02
C ILE A 336 -22.66 -14.54 -1.42
N GLU A 337 -22.40 -13.32 -1.92
CA GLU A 337 -22.46 -12.98 -3.34
C GLU A 337 -21.04 -12.75 -3.87
N GLN A 338 -20.61 -13.58 -4.84
CA GLN A 338 -19.28 -13.53 -5.43
C GLN A 338 -19.33 -12.88 -6.81
N MET A 339 -18.41 -11.95 -7.09
CA MET A 339 -18.34 -11.19 -8.34
C MET A 339 -16.88 -10.78 -8.68
N ASP A 340 -16.65 -10.27 -9.88
CA ASP A 340 -15.36 -9.68 -10.21
C ASP A 340 -15.09 -8.41 -9.39
N PHE A 341 -13.80 -8.04 -9.25
CA PHE A 341 -13.39 -6.96 -8.37
C PHE A 341 -14.00 -5.59 -8.75
N ALA A 342 -14.07 -5.25 -10.04
CA ALA A 342 -14.61 -3.97 -10.49
C ALA A 342 -16.12 -3.86 -10.17
N THR A 343 -16.87 -4.92 -10.40
CA THR A 343 -18.29 -5.03 -10.03
C THR A 343 -18.49 -4.94 -8.51
N LEU A 344 -17.60 -5.60 -7.73
CA LEU A 344 -17.63 -5.54 -6.27
C LEU A 344 -17.49 -4.08 -5.78
N MET A 345 -16.49 -3.38 -6.27
CA MET A 345 -16.22 -1.98 -5.86
C MET A 345 -17.41 -1.07 -6.20
N SER A 346 -17.92 -1.14 -7.42
CA SER A 346 -19.09 -0.34 -7.85
C SER A 346 -20.31 -0.60 -6.98
N ARG A 347 -20.69 -1.86 -6.76
CA ARG A 347 -21.89 -2.21 -5.98
C ARG A 347 -21.74 -1.88 -4.50
N MET A 348 -20.49 -1.92 -3.96
CA MET A 348 -20.25 -1.50 -2.57
C MET A 348 -20.38 0.02 -2.43
N LEU A 349 -19.90 0.81 -3.38
CA LEU A 349 -20.10 2.27 -3.40
C LEU A 349 -21.56 2.65 -3.55
N ASP A 350 -22.35 1.86 -4.30
CA ASP A 350 -23.80 2.02 -4.41
C ASP A 350 -24.56 1.58 -3.14
N GLY A 351 -23.85 1.05 -2.12
CA GLY A 351 -24.43 0.64 -0.83
C GLY A 351 -25.33 -0.60 -0.90
N GLU A 352 -25.15 -1.47 -1.90
CA GLU A 352 -25.98 -2.67 -2.10
C GLU A 352 -25.66 -3.80 -1.10
N HIS A 353 -24.45 -3.81 -0.54
CA HIS A 353 -23.98 -4.80 0.42
C HIS A 353 -24.50 -4.52 1.85
N ASP A 354 -24.44 -5.52 2.70
CA ASP A 354 -24.46 -5.41 4.15
C ASP A 354 -23.04 -5.58 4.71
N LEU A 355 -22.32 -6.56 4.15
CA LEU A 355 -20.94 -6.90 4.47
C LEU A 355 -20.10 -6.97 3.17
N GLY A 356 -18.82 -6.64 3.28
CA GLY A 356 -17.85 -6.85 2.19
C GLY A 356 -16.49 -7.23 2.74
N ILE A 357 -15.68 -7.96 1.98
CA ILE A 357 -14.23 -8.15 2.28
C ILE A 357 -13.41 -7.41 1.25
N ILE A 358 -12.49 -6.58 1.76
CA ILE A 358 -11.48 -5.89 0.95
C ILE A 358 -10.10 -6.10 1.56
N GLY A 359 -9.10 -6.33 0.70
CA GLY A 359 -7.69 -6.19 1.05
C GLY A 359 -7.21 -4.79 0.68
N SER A 360 -6.43 -4.17 1.54
CA SER A 360 -5.81 -2.87 1.29
C SER A 360 -4.31 -2.95 1.49
N GLY A 361 -3.56 -2.20 0.68
CA GLY A 361 -2.17 -1.88 1.00
C GLY A 361 -2.16 -0.88 2.15
N GLY A 362 -1.57 -1.25 3.28
CA GLY A 362 -1.38 -0.29 4.36
C GLY A 362 -0.06 0.45 4.18
N THR A 363 0.09 1.57 4.89
CA THR A 363 1.31 2.37 4.96
C THR A 363 1.89 2.34 6.36
N LEU A 364 3.12 2.76 6.52
CA LEU A 364 3.74 2.91 7.84
C LEU A 364 3.25 4.17 8.54
N ASP A 365 2.99 5.23 7.77
CA ASP A 365 2.34 6.46 8.26
C ASP A 365 0.81 6.32 8.17
N PRO A 366 0.06 6.57 9.25
CA PRO A 366 -1.38 6.40 9.29
C PRO A 366 -2.18 7.46 8.52
N SER A 367 -1.55 8.50 7.99
CA SER A 367 -2.21 9.57 7.22
C SER A 367 -3.03 9.01 6.05
N GLU A 368 -2.54 7.97 5.40
CA GLU A 368 -3.19 7.28 4.28
C GLU A 368 -4.47 6.51 4.68
N SER A 369 -4.70 6.29 5.98
CA SER A 369 -5.91 5.60 6.47
C SER A 369 -7.20 6.38 6.20
N ARG A 370 -7.10 7.65 5.79
CA ARG A 370 -8.23 8.53 5.49
C ARG A 370 -9.13 8.04 4.37
N GLU A 371 -8.59 7.43 3.32
CA GLU A 371 -9.33 7.09 2.11
C GLU A 371 -10.59 6.26 2.35
N MET A 372 -10.54 5.31 3.30
CA MET A 372 -11.68 4.42 3.57
C MET A 372 -12.71 4.99 4.54
N ILE A 373 -12.45 6.13 5.17
CA ILE A 373 -13.28 6.65 6.27
C ILE A 373 -13.80 8.07 6.05
N TYR A 374 -13.25 8.84 5.12
CA TYR A 374 -13.78 10.17 4.79
C TYR A 374 -15.13 10.04 4.09
N PRO A 375 -16.16 10.77 4.51
CA PRO A 375 -17.51 10.66 3.95
C PRO A 375 -17.57 10.88 2.43
N GLU A 376 -16.76 11.80 1.91
CA GLU A 376 -16.67 12.18 0.49
C GLU A 376 -15.73 11.30 -0.33
N SER A 377 -14.99 10.38 0.29
CA SER A 377 -14.03 9.54 -0.40
C SER A 377 -14.70 8.55 -1.35
N SER A 378 -14.13 8.40 -2.54
CA SER A 378 -14.49 7.36 -3.50
C SER A 378 -14.17 5.92 -3.02
N CYS A 379 -13.52 5.79 -1.87
CA CYS A 379 -13.20 4.52 -1.21
C CYS A 379 -13.99 4.31 0.10
N ASN A 380 -14.97 5.16 0.41
CA ASN A 380 -15.83 5.01 1.59
C ASN A 380 -16.85 3.87 1.42
N PHE A 381 -16.34 2.64 1.33
CA PHE A 381 -17.18 1.44 1.15
C PHE A 381 -18.06 1.12 2.35
N CYS A 382 -17.71 1.58 3.55
CA CYS A 382 -18.56 1.43 4.73
C CYS A 382 -19.72 2.43 4.79
N GLN A 383 -19.81 3.38 3.83
CA GLN A 383 -20.83 4.43 3.78
C GLN A 383 -20.87 5.29 5.06
N LEU A 384 -19.71 5.47 5.73
CA LEU A 384 -19.60 6.22 6.97
C LEU A 384 -19.87 7.72 6.68
N GLN A 385 -20.75 8.33 7.49
CA GLN A 385 -21.08 9.75 7.40
C GLN A 385 -20.58 10.56 8.61
N ASP A 386 -20.01 9.89 9.59
CA ASP A 386 -19.46 10.47 10.81
C ASP A 386 -18.02 10.90 10.57
N THR A 387 -17.66 12.13 10.93
CA THR A 387 -16.34 12.72 10.69
C THR A 387 -15.36 12.54 11.87
N GLU A 388 -15.78 11.91 12.98
CA GLU A 388 -14.91 11.80 14.17
C GLU A 388 -13.57 11.10 13.87
N LEU A 389 -13.58 10.09 12.98
CA LEU A 389 -12.35 9.38 12.59
C LEU A 389 -11.47 10.23 11.66
N SER A 390 -12.07 10.89 10.66
CA SER A 390 -11.33 11.77 9.76
C SER A 390 -10.77 12.99 10.49
N ASP A 391 -11.54 13.60 11.42
CA ASP A 391 -11.09 14.72 12.24
C ASP A 391 -9.84 14.37 13.08
N LEU A 392 -9.73 13.13 13.56
CA LEU A 392 -8.55 12.67 14.31
C LEU A 392 -7.32 12.52 13.42
N ILE A 393 -7.49 12.00 12.21
CA ILE A 393 -6.40 11.94 11.22
C ILE A 393 -5.95 13.36 10.86
N ASP A 394 -6.88 14.28 10.57
CA ASP A 394 -6.55 15.66 10.21
C ASP A 394 -5.78 16.36 11.33
N LYS A 395 -6.19 16.17 12.60
CA LYS A 395 -5.45 16.71 13.76
C LYS A 395 -4.06 16.10 13.89
N GLY A 396 -3.92 14.79 13.68
CA GLY A 396 -2.62 14.13 13.66
C GLY A 396 -1.72 14.64 12.53
N ASN A 397 -2.28 14.86 11.34
CA ASN A 397 -1.54 15.36 10.19
C ASN A 397 -1.10 16.83 10.34
N ALA A 398 -1.83 17.62 11.13
CA ALA A 398 -1.46 19.00 11.43
C ALA A 398 -0.26 19.13 12.39
N GLU A 399 0.15 18.05 13.05
CA GLU A 399 1.28 18.04 13.97
C GLU A 399 2.59 17.72 13.23
N LEU A 400 3.68 18.38 13.65
CA LEU A 400 4.97 18.36 12.93
C LEU A 400 6.00 17.38 13.51
N THR A 401 5.67 16.64 14.56
CA THR A 401 6.57 15.66 15.20
C THR A 401 5.83 14.37 15.51
N PHE A 402 6.55 13.25 15.50
CA PHE A 402 6.00 11.95 15.87
C PHE A 402 5.32 11.97 17.24
N GLU A 403 5.96 12.59 18.24
CA GLU A 403 5.44 12.64 19.62
C GLU A 403 4.13 13.43 19.73
N ALA A 404 3.94 14.47 18.91
CA ALA A 404 2.72 15.26 18.88
C ALA A 404 1.61 14.55 18.09
N ARG A 405 1.96 13.84 17.00
CA ARG A 405 1.04 13.07 16.16
C ARG A 405 0.49 11.82 16.87
N LYS A 406 1.37 11.07 17.54
CA LYS A 406 1.06 9.74 18.11
C LYS A 406 -0.22 9.70 18.97
N PRO A 407 -0.50 10.68 19.87
CA PRO A 407 -1.72 10.68 20.66
C PRO A 407 -3.02 10.70 19.84
N TYR A 408 -3.06 11.44 18.73
CA TYR A 408 -4.22 11.47 17.85
C TYR A 408 -4.44 10.15 17.12
N PHE A 409 -3.35 9.52 16.66
CA PHE A 409 -3.43 8.20 16.03
C PHE A 409 -3.68 7.06 17.04
N ASP A 410 -3.32 7.22 18.30
CA ASP A 410 -3.73 6.29 19.35
C ASP A 410 -5.24 6.39 19.59
N GLU A 411 -5.78 7.61 19.72
CA GLU A 411 -7.21 7.86 19.89
C GLU A 411 -8.00 7.40 18.63
N TYR A 412 -7.48 7.66 17.44
CA TYR A 412 -8.05 7.16 16.17
C TYR A 412 -8.24 5.64 16.21
N GLN A 413 -7.23 4.88 16.62
CA GLN A 413 -7.31 3.42 16.72
C GLN A 413 -8.37 2.95 17.72
N GLU A 414 -8.47 3.62 18.88
CA GLU A 414 -9.52 3.35 19.86
C GLU A 414 -10.92 3.61 19.27
N LYS A 415 -11.09 4.73 18.57
CA LYS A 415 -12.34 5.11 17.92
C LYS A 415 -12.71 4.21 16.73
N VAL A 416 -11.75 3.71 15.96
CA VAL A 416 -11.97 2.71 14.90
C VAL A 416 -12.69 1.48 15.47
N VAL A 417 -12.21 0.95 16.59
CA VAL A 417 -12.83 -0.20 17.25
C VAL A 417 -14.20 0.16 17.84
N GLU A 418 -14.33 1.35 18.46
CA GLU A 418 -15.60 1.83 19.02
C GLU A 418 -16.68 1.97 17.95
N LYS A 419 -16.40 2.65 16.84
CA LYS A 419 -17.35 2.88 15.73
C LYS A 419 -17.69 1.60 14.97
N ALA A 420 -16.76 0.67 14.92
CA ALA A 420 -16.91 -0.63 14.23
C ALA A 420 -17.51 -0.51 12.82
N ALA A 421 -17.16 0.54 12.07
CA ALA A 421 -17.56 0.65 10.66
C ALA A 421 -16.88 -0.42 9.80
N MET A 422 -15.73 -0.86 10.27
CA MET A 422 -14.94 -1.94 9.70
C MET A 422 -14.46 -2.90 10.80
N GLY A 423 -14.32 -4.18 10.43
CA GLY A 423 -13.70 -5.21 11.23
C GLY A 423 -12.37 -5.62 10.64
N TYR A 424 -11.27 -5.04 11.12
CA TYR A 424 -9.94 -5.44 10.69
C TYR A 424 -9.67 -6.87 11.13
N LEU A 425 -9.13 -7.69 10.23
CA LEU A 425 -9.01 -9.13 10.43
C LEU A 425 -7.56 -9.53 10.70
N TYR A 426 -6.69 -9.29 9.75
CA TYR A 426 -5.28 -9.64 9.83
C TYR A 426 -4.42 -8.86 8.84
N THR A 427 -3.13 -8.73 9.16
CA THR A 427 -2.06 -8.56 8.17
C THR A 427 -1.52 -9.92 7.78
N LYS A 428 -1.08 -10.08 6.54
CA LYS A 428 -0.38 -11.29 6.10
C LYS A 428 1.08 -10.96 5.82
N ASN A 429 1.96 -11.92 6.13
CA ASN A 429 3.37 -11.79 5.80
C ASN A 429 3.61 -12.01 4.30
N LEU A 430 4.61 -11.33 3.76
CA LEU A 430 5.18 -11.64 2.46
C LEU A 430 6.08 -12.87 2.64
N LEU A 431 5.72 -13.96 1.97
CA LEU A 431 6.45 -15.22 2.02
C LEU A 431 7.42 -15.27 0.84
N THR A 432 8.67 -14.94 1.06
CA THR A 432 9.67 -14.92 0.00
C THR A 432 10.63 -16.10 0.11
N ALA A 433 11.17 -16.54 -1.03
CA ALA A 433 12.16 -17.59 -1.10
C ALA A 433 13.18 -17.31 -2.20
N TYR A 434 14.42 -17.68 -1.94
CA TYR A 434 15.49 -17.54 -2.91
C TYR A 434 16.53 -18.67 -2.77
N ASN A 435 17.31 -18.90 -3.82
CA ASN A 435 18.34 -19.91 -3.84
C ASN A 435 19.50 -19.52 -2.89
N LYS A 436 19.99 -20.46 -2.08
CA LYS A 436 21.12 -20.24 -1.15
C LYS A 436 22.42 -19.78 -1.83
N SER A 437 22.55 -19.95 -3.14
CA SER A 437 23.67 -19.41 -3.90
C SER A 437 23.65 -17.87 -4.00
N MET A 438 22.47 -17.26 -3.87
CA MET A 438 22.30 -15.81 -3.81
C MET A 438 22.86 -15.28 -2.49
N LYS A 439 23.58 -14.15 -2.56
CA LYS A 439 24.21 -13.51 -1.39
C LYS A 439 24.02 -12.01 -1.49
N ASN A 440 23.96 -11.35 -0.32
CA ASN A 440 23.81 -9.90 -0.23
C ASN A 440 22.55 -9.38 -0.95
N LEU A 441 21.43 -10.05 -0.71
CA LEU A 441 20.10 -9.59 -1.09
C LEU A 441 19.60 -8.67 0.04
N ASN A 442 20.12 -7.44 0.11
CA ASN A 442 19.72 -6.43 1.11
C ASN A 442 19.00 -5.30 0.40
#